data_27c037324b8d8f98e0f43d11951f6cd7
#
_entry.id   27c037324b8d8f98e0f43d11951f6cd7
#
_cell.length_a   1.000
_cell.length_b   1.000
_cell.length_c   1.000
_cell.angle_alpha   90.00
_cell.angle_beta   90.00
_cell.angle_gamma   90.00
#
_symmetry.space_group_name_H-M   'P 1'
#
loop_
_entity.id
_entity.type
_entity.pdbx_description
1 polymer ?
#
loop_
_entity_poly.entity_id
_entity_poly.type
_entity_poly.pdbx_seq_one_letter_code
_entity_poly.pdbx_strand_id
1 'polypeptide(L)'
;AAEKSTPLVPSERRFELAERSTVEGIEHPVDEGEVETLAAELADSGIESVAVCFLHAYAHPENETRVAELLRERLDVPVSASHEVLAEFREYERTSTTVVDAYVRPPIQQYLSRLDERATAAGVPTPRIMQSNGGIADSKTVRKRAVTTVLSGPAAGVISANAVETDREGLITFDMGGTSSDVSLAREGGAEITTDAEIDGRPIGVPMVDVHTVGAGGGSIGWVDAGGALRVGPESAGATPGPAAYGRGGTEPTVTDADLVLGYIGEDAELGGELPLDPEAAHTALASLAETAGLDGALEAARGVYRIANANMTRAIRAVTIERGHDPRRFGLCAFGGAGPMHAAAIAETLGVGTVVVPYASGVRSAFGLLSADEKHDAARTVRTPLSELTTETVAETLSALEAEVLSRIAATDTEPTVEYAADLRYRGQSFELTVPISRPVDTETVRAGFHDAHESTSGYRMDEPVECVTLRATGVAERESPAVVYDAEGPAQTGSREAFFDGEFVETPIYCRDGLGVEETVAGPAVLEADESTTVVPPDWTAGVSADGTLELTRGPTR
;
A
#
# COMPACT_ATOMS: atom_id res chain seq x y z
N ALA A 1 -7.20 -22.39 -18.15
CA ALA A 1 -6.09 -22.60 -17.21
C ALA A 1 -5.57 -21.20 -16.89
N ALA A 2 -5.53 -20.82 -15.61
CA ALA A 2 -4.90 -19.58 -15.22
C ALA A 2 -3.42 -19.65 -15.63
N GLU A 3 -2.93 -18.63 -16.33
CA GLU A 3 -1.50 -18.50 -16.60
C GLU A 3 -0.81 -18.29 -15.26
N LYS A 4 0.04 -19.23 -14.87
CA LYS A 4 0.86 -19.08 -13.66
C LYS A 4 1.99 -18.12 -13.96
N SER A 5 2.29 -17.21 -13.03
CA SER A 5 3.45 -16.34 -13.13
C SER A 5 4.75 -17.14 -13.26
N THR A 6 5.72 -16.61 -13.99
CA THR A 6 7.04 -17.24 -14.12
C THR A 6 7.69 -17.33 -12.73
N PRO A 7 8.14 -18.54 -12.30
CA PRO A 7 8.81 -18.68 -11.00
C PRO A 7 10.05 -17.79 -10.88
N LEU A 8 10.23 -17.14 -9.73
CA LEU A 8 11.46 -16.36 -9.45
C LEU A 8 12.72 -17.23 -9.42
N VAL A 9 12.60 -18.48 -8.94
CA VAL A 9 13.69 -19.44 -8.93
C VAL A 9 13.44 -20.47 -10.03
N PRO A 10 14.28 -20.53 -11.09
CA PRO A 10 14.16 -21.53 -12.13
C PRO A 10 14.47 -22.94 -11.59
N SER A 11 13.97 -23.98 -12.29
CA SER A 11 14.03 -25.36 -11.79
C SER A 11 15.47 -25.88 -11.55
N GLU A 12 16.43 -25.44 -12.36
CA GLU A 12 17.84 -25.80 -12.25
C GLU A 12 18.54 -25.21 -11.03
N ARG A 13 17.89 -24.28 -10.33
CA ARG A 13 18.37 -23.68 -9.07
C ARG A 13 17.57 -24.13 -7.85
N ARG A 14 16.82 -25.23 -7.98
CA ARG A 14 16.07 -25.84 -6.87
C ARG A 14 16.75 -27.13 -6.48
N PHE A 15 17.17 -27.19 -5.24
CA PHE A 15 17.89 -28.33 -4.68
C PHE A 15 17.03 -29.01 -3.62
N GLU A 16 17.13 -30.32 -3.54
CA GLU A 16 16.43 -31.12 -2.54
C GLU A 16 17.44 -31.65 -1.52
N LEU A 17 17.04 -31.70 -0.26
CA LEU A 17 17.80 -32.34 0.83
C LEU A 17 16.95 -33.46 1.43
N ALA A 18 17.60 -34.58 1.75
CA ALA A 18 16.92 -35.69 2.37
C ALA A 18 16.59 -35.37 3.84
N GLU A 19 15.30 -35.12 4.11
CA GLU A 19 14.75 -34.90 5.46
C GLU A 19 13.32 -35.38 5.53
N ARG A 20 12.79 -35.52 6.75
CA ARG A 20 11.38 -35.78 6.95
C ARG A 20 10.88 -35.10 8.21
N SER A 21 10.14 -34.05 8.03
CA SER A 21 9.36 -33.39 9.08
C SER A 21 7.86 -33.69 8.89
N THR A 22 7.15 -33.98 9.96
CA THR A 22 5.71 -34.24 9.96
C THR A 22 5.02 -33.31 10.95
N VAL A 23 3.69 -33.37 11.06
CA VAL A 23 2.94 -32.62 12.09
C VAL A 23 3.25 -33.10 13.51
N GLU A 24 3.78 -34.33 13.67
CA GLU A 24 4.08 -34.94 14.96
C GLU A 24 5.55 -34.72 15.40
N GLY A 25 6.44 -34.34 14.49
CA GLY A 25 7.86 -34.11 14.77
C GLY A 25 8.79 -34.44 13.61
N ILE A 26 10.09 -34.45 13.90
CA ILE A 26 11.14 -34.82 12.96
C ILE A 26 11.29 -36.34 12.94
N GLU A 27 10.97 -36.97 11.81
CA GLU A 27 11.17 -38.41 11.58
C GLU A 27 12.61 -38.70 11.05
N HIS A 28 13.09 -37.83 10.16
CA HIS A 28 14.45 -37.92 9.60
C HIS A 28 15.13 -36.58 9.67
N PRO A 29 16.20 -36.43 10.49
CA PRO A 29 16.98 -35.20 10.52
C PRO A 29 17.79 -35.08 9.21
N VAL A 30 18.13 -33.84 8.84
CA VAL A 30 19.00 -33.56 7.68
C VAL A 30 20.40 -34.18 7.89
N ASP A 31 21.02 -34.63 6.81
CA ASP A 31 22.42 -35.02 6.81
C ASP A 31 23.30 -33.78 6.62
N GLU A 32 24.10 -33.44 7.63
CA GLU A 32 24.99 -32.29 7.59
C GLU A 32 26.06 -32.39 6.47
N GLY A 33 26.53 -33.57 6.13
CA GLY A 33 27.50 -33.80 5.04
C GLY A 33 26.88 -33.51 3.66
N GLU A 34 25.56 -33.81 3.49
CA GLU A 34 24.83 -33.45 2.28
C GLU A 34 24.70 -31.92 2.18
N VAL A 35 24.37 -31.23 3.29
CA VAL A 35 24.29 -29.77 3.35
C VAL A 35 25.64 -29.12 3.04
N GLU A 36 26.74 -29.66 3.57
CA GLU A 36 28.10 -29.16 3.29
C GLU A 36 28.49 -29.30 1.81
N THR A 37 28.11 -30.43 1.19
CA THR A 37 28.32 -30.66 -0.24
C THR A 37 27.54 -29.66 -1.09
N LEU A 38 26.27 -29.46 -0.75
CA LEU A 38 25.42 -28.45 -1.42
C LEU A 38 25.96 -27.03 -1.23
N ALA A 39 26.43 -26.67 -0.03
CA ALA A 39 27.02 -25.36 0.23
C ALA A 39 28.25 -25.09 -0.66
N ALA A 40 29.11 -26.11 -0.88
CA ALA A 40 30.24 -25.98 -1.77
C ALA A 40 29.84 -25.78 -3.24
N GLU A 41 28.81 -26.48 -3.70
CA GLU A 41 28.24 -26.28 -5.05
C GLU A 41 27.64 -24.87 -5.21
N LEU A 42 26.88 -24.41 -4.22
CA LEU A 42 26.28 -23.09 -4.22
C LEU A 42 27.32 -21.96 -4.22
N ALA A 43 28.43 -22.11 -3.49
CA ALA A 43 29.49 -21.10 -3.43
C ALA A 43 30.10 -20.80 -4.82
N ASP A 44 30.17 -21.80 -5.68
CA ASP A 44 30.74 -21.69 -7.03
C ASP A 44 29.70 -21.29 -8.10
N SER A 45 28.40 -21.21 -7.73
CA SER A 45 27.28 -21.03 -8.69
C SER A 45 26.90 -19.57 -8.98
N GLY A 46 27.54 -18.60 -8.32
CA GLY A 46 27.30 -17.17 -8.52
C GLY A 46 25.88 -16.72 -8.08
N ILE A 47 25.33 -17.36 -7.05
CA ILE A 47 24.07 -16.96 -6.42
C ILE A 47 24.25 -15.69 -5.58
N GLU A 48 23.16 -14.95 -5.39
CA GLU A 48 23.13 -13.72 -4.58
C GLU A 48 22.39 -13.92 -3.24
N SER A 49 21.58 -14.98 -3.12
CA SER A 49 20.84 -15.35 -1.91
C SER A 49 20.34 -16.78 -1.96
N VAL A 50 19.92 -17.32 -0.82
CA VAL A 50 19.33 -18.66 -0.68
C VAL A 50 18.02 -18.57 0.11
N ALA A 51 16.96 -19.26 -0.37
CA ALA A 51 15.74 -19.53 0.37
C ALA A 51 15.73 -21.01 0.81
N VAL A 52 15.46 -21.27 2.08
CA VAL A 52 15.30 -22.63 2.65
C VAL A 52 13.87 -22.81 3.09
N CYS A 53 13.19 -23.86 2.56
CA CYS A 53 11.78 -24.11 2.84
C CYS A 53 11.54 -25.61 2.97
N PHE A 54 11.22 -26.08 4.18
CA PHE A 54 10.84 -27.47 4.43
C PHE A 54 9.36 -27.59 4.80
N LEU A 55 8.78 -28.75 4.49
CA LEU A 55 7.43 -29.05 4.93
C LEU A 55 7.39 -29.07 6.47
N HIS A 56 6.31 -28.55 7.05
CA HIS A 56 6.10 -28.48 8.49
C HIS A 56 7.15 -27.71 9.32
N ALA A 57 8.06 -26.94 8.68
CA ALA A 57 9.03 -26.11 9.39
C ALA A 57 8.38 -25.04 10.28
N TYR A 58 7.13 -24.66 10.00
CA TYR A 58 6.34 -23.77 10.85
C TYR A 58 6.05 -24.35 12.25
N ALA A 59 5.99 -25.68 12.37
CA ALA A 59 5.75 -26.42 13.61
C ALA A 59 7.04 -27.03 14.19
N HIS A 60 7.92 -27.53 13.34
CA HIS A 60 9.17 -28.22 13.67
C HIS A 60 10.32 -27.64 12.87
N PRO A 61 10.91 -26.50 13.31
CA PRO A 61 11.90 -25.75 12.54
C PRO A 61 13.31 -26.35 12.58
N GLU A 62 13.57 -27.40 13.36
CA GLU A 62 14.91 -27.87 13.71
C GLU A 62 15.75 -28.23 12.49
N ASN A 63 15.18 -28.97 11.51
CA ASN A 63 15.88 -29.32 10.27
C ASN A 63 16.22 -28.07 9.44
N GLU A 64 15.24 -27.18 9.27
CA GLU A 64 15.42 -25.96 8.49
C GLU A 64 16.41 -24.98 9.17
N THR A 65 16.33 -24.85 10.49
CA THR A 65 17.28 -24.07 11.29
C THR A 65 18.70 -24.57 11.08
N ARG A 66 18.90 -25.90 11.19
CA ARG A 66 20.25 -26.50 11.05
C ARG A 66 20.82 -26.27 9.65
N VAL A 67 20.01 -26.42 8.60
CA VAL A 67 20.44 -26.13 7.22
C VAL A 67 20.78 -24.65 7.07
N ALA A 68 19.93 -23.76 7.56
CA ALA A 68 20.18 -22.31 7.46
C ALA A 68 21.46 -21.89 8.18
N GLU A 69 21.74 -22.44 9.38
CA GLU A 69 22.99 -22.19 10.12
C GLU A 69 24.20 -22.64 9.32
N LEU A 70 24.20 -23.88 8.83
CA LEU A 70 25.32 -24.44 8.06
C LEU A 70 25.58 -23.66 6.76
N LEU A 71 24.53 -23.23 6.07
CA LEU A 71 24.67 -22.40 4.88
C LEU A 71 25.23 -21.02 5.20
N ARG A 72 24.75 -20.38 6.30
CA ARG A 72 25.25 -19.06 6.76
C ARG A 72 26.72 -19.10 7.19
N GLU A 73 27.21 -20.23 7.69
CA GLU A 73 28.61 -20.40 8.05
C GLU A 73 29.53 -20.53 6.83
N ARG A 74 29.02 -21.00 5.69
CA ARG A 74 29.80 -21.34 4.49
C ARG A 74 29.63 -20.43 3.30
N LEU A 75 28.57 -19.66 3.28
CA LEU A 75 28.22 -18.76 2.17
C LEU A 75 28.29 -17.30 2.61
N ASP A 76 28.83 -16.45 1.76
CA ASP A 76 28.87 -14.99 1.96
C ASP A 76 27.59 -14.29 1.46
N VAL A 77 26.52 -15.06 1.23
CA VAL A 77 25.24 -14.53 0.75
C VAL A 77 24.13 -14.68 1.80
N PRO A 78 23.09 -13.85 1.77
CA PRO A 78 21.97 -13.97 2.69
C PRO A 78 21.24 -15.31 2.53
N VAL A 79 20.82 -15.89 3.67
CA VAL A 79 20.01 -17.12 3.73
C VAL A 79 18.72 -16.81 4.48
N SER A 80 17.58 -16.95 3.79
CA SER A 80 16.23 -16.78 4.33
C SER A 80 15.62 -18.15 4.63
N ALA A 81 15.25 -18.41 5.88
CA ALA A 81 14.60 -19.65 6.29
C ALA A 81 13.10 -19.41 6.49
N SER A 82 12.25 -20.32 6.01
CA SER A 82 10.81 -20.09 5.95
C SER A 82 10.18 -19.90 7.32
N HIS A 83 10.61 -20.61 8.34
CA HIS A 83 10.12 -20.46 9.71
C HIS A 83 10.51 -19.12 10.36
N GLU A 84 11.57 -18.46 9.89
CA GLU A 84 12.00 -17.13 10.35
C GLU A 84 11.23 -16.01 9.63
N VAL A 85 10.86 -16.24 8.35
CA VAL A 85 10.16 -15.27 7.51
C VAL A 85 8.66 -15.30 7.75
N LEU A 86 8.06 -16.50 7.71
CA LEU A 86 6.62 -16.73 7.88
C LEU A 86 6.37 -18.09 8.53
N ALA A 87 6.18 -18.14 9.86
CA ALA A 87 5.97 -19.38 10.61
C ALA A 87 4.51 -19.88 10.52
N GLU A 88 3.96 -19.94 9.30
CA GLU A 88 2.58 -20.33 9.05
C GLU A 88 2.51 -21.59 8.18
N PHE A 89 1.41 -22.36 8.32
CA PHE A 89 1.16 -23.52 7.46
C PHE A 89 1.03 -23.09 5.98
N ARG A 90 0.40 -23.68 5.05
CA ARG A 90 0.32 -23.27 3.64
C ARG A 90 1.70 -23.15 3.00
N GLU A 91 2.27 -24.31 2.69
CA GLU A 91 3.64 -24.44 2.17
C GLU A 91 3.90 -23.61 0.91
N TYR A 92 2.91 -23.39 0.05
CA TYR A 92 3.10 -22.61 -1.18
C TYR A 92 3.28 -21.13 -0.87
N GLU A 93 2.37 -20.54 -0.08
CA GLU A 93 2.39 -19.14 0.33
C GLU A 93 3.64 -18.84 1.17
N ARG A 94 3.99 -19.75 2.11
CA ARG A 94 5.21 -19.63 2.91
C ARG A 94 6.46 -19.69 2.03
N THR A 95 6.53 -20.63 1.09
CA THR A 95 7.67 -20.76 0.17
C THR A 95 7.76 -19.54 -0.74
N SER A 96 6.65 -19.06 -1.30
CA SER A 96 6.61 -17.86 -2.13
C SER A 96 7.13 -16.64 -1.37
N THR A 97 6.63 -16.41 -0.15
CA THR A 97 7.05 -15.30 0.71
C THR A 97 8.54 -15.36 1.04
N THR A 98 9.06 -16.57 1.34
CA THR A 98 10.47 -16.77 1.67
C THR A 98 11.37 -16.54 0.45
N VAL A 99 10.93 -16.97 -0.73
CA VAL A 99 11.64 -16.72 -2.00
C VAL A 99 11.65 -15.23 -2.32
N VAL A 100 10.53 -14.53 -2.13
CA VAL A 100 10.49 -13.06 -2.30
C VAL A 100 11.42 -12.38 -1.30
N ASP A 101 11.44 -12.81 -0.02
CA ASP A 101 12.39 -12.28 0.97
C ASP A 101 13.84 -12.45 0.51
N ALA A 102 14.22 -13.67 0.11
CA ALA A 102 15.55 -13.96 -0.39
C ALA A 102 15.90 -13.14 -1.64
N TYR A 103 14.93 -12.90 -2.54
CA TYR A 103 15.13 -12.12 -3.75
C TYR A 103 15.39 -10.64 -3.49
N VAL A 104 14.61 -10.01 -2.59
CA VAL A 104 14.74 -8.59 -2.30
C VAL A 104 15.82 -8.27 -1.26
N ARG A 105 16.28 -9.27 -0.51
CA ARG A 105 17.17 -9.09 0.64
C ARG A 105 18.54 -8.52 0.29
N PRO A 106 19.26 -8.98 -0.77
CA PRO A 106 20.57 -8.44 -1.09
C PRO A 106 20.58 -6.93 -1.37
N PRO A 107 19.76 -6.38 -2.29
CA PRO A 107 19.70 -4.95 -2.53
C PRO A 107 19.25 -4.15 -1.31
N ILE A 108 18.28 -4.64 -0.54
CA ILE A 108 17.80 -3.98 0.68
C ILE A 108 18.90 -3.94 1.75
N GLN A 109 19.61 -5.04 1.99
CA GLN A 109 20.73 -5.05 2.93
C GLN A 109 21.85 -4.09 2.53
N GLN A 110 22.20 -4.06 1.25
CA GLN A 110 23.21 -3.13 0.74
C GLN A 110 22.78 -1.67 0.91
N TYR A 111 21.52 -1.35 0.56
CA TYR A 111 20.98 -0.01 0.69
C TYR A 111 20.96 0.44 2.16
N LEU A 112 20.43 -0.38 3.06
CA LEU A 112 20.32 -0.04 4.48
C LEU A 112 21.69 0.06 5.17
N SER A 113 22.67 -0.77 4.78
CA SER A 113 24.03 -0.64 5.30
C SER A 113 24.65 0.71 4.94
N ARG A 114 24.53 1.12 3.67
CA ARG A 114 24.99 2.44 3.22
C ARG A 114 24.26 3.60 3.90
N LEU A 115 22.95 3.42 4.13
CA LEU A 115 22.14 4.44 4.81
C LEU A 115 22.59 4.62 6.26
N ASP A 116 22.80 3.52 6.99
CA ASP A 116 23.30 3.53 8.38
C ASP A 116 24.69 4.17 8.49
N GLU A 117 25.61 3.83 7.56
CA GLU A 117 26.94 4.42 7.50
C GLU A 117 26.89 5.93 7.26
N ARG A 118 26.06 6.37 6.32
CA ARG A 118 25.89 7.81 6.02
C ARG A 118 25.25 8.57 7.17
N ALA A 119 24.21 8.01 7.79
CA ALA A 119 23.58 8.61 8.96
C ALA A 119 24.58 8.78 10.12
N THR A 120 25.36 7.73 10.39
CA THR A 120 26.42 7.76 11.42
C THR A 120 27.48 8.83 11.07
N ALA A 121 27.94 8.89 9.83
CA ALA A 121 28.93 9.87 9.39
C ALA A 121 28.40 11.32 9.46
N ALA A 122 27.10 11.51 9.23
CA ALA A 122 26.43 12.80 9.36
C ALA A 122 26.09 13.18 10.81
N GLY A 123 26.28 12.28 11.79
CA GLY A 123 25.94 12.51 13.19
C GLY A 123 24.42 12.54 13.44
N VAL A 124 23.62 11.94 12.57
CA VAL A 124 22.16 11.80 12.74
C VAL A 124 21.81 10.40 13.25
N PRO A 125 20.69 10.23 13.96
CA PRO A 125 20.23 8.90 14.40
C PRO A 125 20.03 7.96 13.20
N THR A 126 20.21 6.64 13.44
CA THR A 126 19.90 5.62 12.45
C THR A 126 18.43 5.69 12.02
N PRO A 127 18.13 5.82 10.73
CA PRO A 127 16.76 5.92 10.25
C PRO A 127 15.92 4.69 10.60
N ARG A 128 14.67 4.91 10.92
CA ARG A 128 13.65 3.87 11.00
C ARG A 128 13.12 3.58 9.61
N ILE A 129 12.76 2.33 9.36
CA ILE A 129 12.33 1.86 8.05
C ILE A 129 10.86 1.49 8.11
N MET A 130 10.08 2.05 7.18
CA MET A 130 8.67 1.72 7.03
C MET A 130 8.49 0.27 6.59
N GLN A 131 7.52 -0.41 7.19
CA GLN A 131 7.14 -1.77 6.85
C GLN A 131 5.76 -1.81 6.17
N SER A 132 5.47 -2.94 5.53
CA SER A 132 4.20 -3.21 4.85
C SER A 132 2.99 -3.15 5.79
N ASN A 133 3.16 -3.49 7.08
CA ASN A 133 2.11 -3.46 8.10
C ASN A 133 1.75 -2.05 8.60
N GLY A 134 2.33 -1.02 7.99
CA GLY A 134 2.10 0.38 8.39
C GLY A 134 2.88 0.82 9.63
N GLY A 135 3.76 -0.02 10.17
CA GLY A 135 4.68 0.32 11.25
C GLY A 135 6.09 0.59 10.77
N ILE A 136 6.92 1.14 11.65
CA ILE A 136 8.36 1.29 11.42
C ILE A 136 9.15 0.30 12.26
N ALA A 137 10.34 -0.07 11.77
CA ALA A 137 11.29 -0.91 12.50
C ALA A 137 12.74 -0.41 12.32
N ASP A 138 13.65 -0.96 13.11
CA ASP A 138 15.07 -0.69 12.93
C ASP A 138 15.64 -1.39 11.68
N SER A 139 16.74 -0.88 11.15
CA SER A 139 17.39 -1.41 9.96
C SER A 139 17.89 -2.85 10.13
N LYS A 140 18.19 -3.30 11.36
CA LYS A 140 18.64 -4.67 11.65
C LYS A 140 17.52 -5.67 11.50
N THR A 141 16.32 -5.31 11.99
CA THR A 141 15.10 -6.11 11.86
C THR A 141 14.72 -6.27 10.39
N VAL A 142 14.68 -5.16 9.66
CA VAL A 142 14.33 -5.17 8.23
C VAL A 142 15.34 -5.96 7.39
N ARG A 143 16.65 -5.87 7.68
CA ARG A 143 17.67 -6.69 6.98
C ARG A 143 17.48 -8.19 7.16
N LYS A 144 16.82 -8.64 8.22
CA LYS A 144 16.52 -10.05 8.46
C LYS A 144 15.26 -10.52 7.74
N ARG A 145 14.29 -9.63 7.54
CA ARG A 145 12.98 -9.88 6.93
C ARG A 145 12.67 -8.78 5.92
N ALA A 146 13.43 -8.76 4.83
CA ALA A 146 13.36 -7.70 3.82
C ALA A 146 11.98 -7.64 3.11
N VAL A 147 11.27 -8.77 3.02
CA VAL A 147 9.91 -8.84 2.48
C VAL A 147 8.93 -7.89 3.17
N THR A 148 9.17 -7.54 4.44
CA THR A 148 8.32 -6.59 5.17
C THR A 148 8.40 -5.15 4.67
N THR A 149 9.27 -4.83 3.71
CA THR A 149 9.35 -3.50 3.08
C THR A 149 8.56 -3.38 1.77
N VAL A 150 8.02 -4.48 1.29
CA VAL A 150 7.27 -4.50 0.04
C VAL A 150 5.97 -3.72 0.22
N LEU A 151 5.66 -2.78 -0.70
CA LEU A 151 4.53 -1.85 -0.61
C LEU A 151 4.54 -0.91 0.64
N SER A 152 5.71 -0.68 1.26
CA SER A 152 5.81 0.22 2.42
C SER A 152 5.50 1.69 2.10
N GLY A 153 5.73 2.14 0.87
CA GLY A 153 5.37 3.51 0.42
C GLY A 153 3.85 3.76 0.45
N PRO A 154 3.04 2.94 -0.25
CA PRO A 154 1.59 2.99 -0.15
C PRO A 154 1.08 2.86 1.30
N ALA A 155 1.65 1.95 2.10
CA ALA A 155 1.30 1.80 3.51
C ALA A 155 1.49 3.11 4.28
N ALA A 156 2.59 3.82 4.06
CA ALA A 156 2.84 5.12 4.69
C ALA A 156 1.78 6.17 4.31
N GLY A 157 1.34 6.18 3.04
CA GLY A 157 0.25 7.04 2.59
C GLY A 157 -1.04 6.80 3.37
N VAL A 158 -1.43 5.53 3.55
CA VAL A 158 -2.62 5.14 4.32
C VAL A 158 -2.49 5.54 5.80
N ILE A 159 -1.33 5.28 6.42
CA ILE A 159 -1.07 5.68 7.81
C ILE A 159 -1.20 7.18 8.00
N SER A 160 -0.78 7.97 7.01
CA SER A 160 -0.92 9.42 7.06
C SER A 160 -2.39 9.88 7.08
N ALA A 161 -3.28 9.13 6.47
CA ALA A 161 -4.71 9.44 6.45
C ALA A 161 -5.38 9.18 7.82
N ASN A 162 -4.83 8.27 8.64
CA ASN A 162 -5.35 8.04 10.01
C ASN A 162 -5.22 9.27 10.92
N ALA A 163 -4.30 10.19 10.59
CA ALA A 163 -4.13 11.44 11.31
C ALA A 163 -5.15 12.52 10.91
N VAL A 164 -6.00 12.25 9.91
CA VAL A 164 -7.03 13.19 9.45
C VAL A 164 -8.33 12.92 10.21
N GLU A 165 -8.81 13.91 10.93
CA GLU A 165 -10.10 13.82 11.62
C GLU A 165 -11.26 13.79 10.62
N THR A 166 -12.24 12.95 10.87
CA THR A 166 -13.46 12.84 10.04
C THR A 166 -14.67 12.50 10.90
N ASP A 167 -15.83 13.03 10.54
CA ASP A 167 -17.12 12.66 11.11
C ASP A 167 -17.79 11.47 10.40
N ARG A 168 -17.09 10.87 9.43
CA ARG A 168 -17.54 9.74 8.62
C ARG A 168 -17.12 8.40 9.26
N GLU A 169 -17.61 7.29 8.73
CA GLU A 169 -17.19 5.95 9.18
C GLU A 169 -15.72 5.65 8.94
N GLY A 170 -15.02 6.49 8.20
CA GLY A 170 -13.62 6.41 7.84
C GLY A 170 -13.33 7.16 6.55
N LEU A 171 -12.14 6.92 6.02
CA LEU A 171 -11.66 7.54 4.79
C LEU A 171 -11.32 6.46 3.76
N ILE A 172 -11.73 6.69 2.53
CA ILE A 172 -11.16 6.02 1.36
C ILE A 172 -9.91 6.80 1.01
N THR A 173 -8.73 6.19 1.11
CA THR A 173 -7.48 6.83 0.70
C THR A 173 -7.29 6.71 -0.80
N PHE A 174 -6.83 7.78 -1.42
CA PHE A 174 -6.55 7.86 -2.85
C PHE A 174 -5.25 8.61 -3.07
N ASP A 175 -4.18 7.85 -3.26
CA ASP A 175 -2.85 8.37 -3.61
C ASP A 175 -2.65 8.24 -5.12
N MET A 176 -2.56 9.35 -5.84
CA MET A 176 -2.28 9.34 -7.28
C MET A 176 -0.97 10.06 -7.57
N GLY A 177 0.01 9.29 -7.98
CA GLY A 177 1.29 9.77 -8.46
C GLY A 177 1.36 9.84 -9.99
N GLY A 178 2.59 9.86 -10.52
CA GLY A 178 2.81 9.91 -11.96
C GLY A 178 2.57 8.58 -12.70
N THR A 179 2.65 7.42 -12.03
CA THR A 179 2.62 6.10 -12.70
C THR A 179 1.41 5.27 -12.29
N SER A 180 1.02 5.32 -11.04
CA SER A 180 -0.04 4.51 -10.45
C SER A 180 -0.88 5.31 -9.48
N SER A 181 -2.02 4.72 -9.11
CA SER A 181 -2.82 5.17 -7.99
C SER A 181 -3.01 4.03 -7.01
N ASP A 182 -2.88 4.36 -5.73
CA ASP A 182 -3.03 3.45 -4.61
C ASP A 182 -4.30 3.80 -3.83
N VAL A 183 -5.14 2.80 -3.58
CA VAL A 183 -6.42 2.96 -2.91
C VAL A 183 -6.51 2.00 -1.74
N SER A 184 -6.98 2.48 -0.59
CA SER A 184 -7.19 1.69 0.61
C SER A 184 -8.36 2.23 1.44
N LEU A 185 -8.70 1.53 2.52
CA LEU A 185 -9.64 2.00 3.54
C LEU A 185 -8.90 2.25 4.85
N ALA A 186 -9.14 3.43 5.43
CA ALA A 186 -8.77 3.79 6.78
C ALA A 186 -10.05 3.97 7.61
N ARG A 187 -10.15 3.26 8.75
CA ARG A 187 -11.33 3.26 9.62
C ARG A 187 -10.93 3.61 11.06
N GLU A 188 -11.93 3.73 11.94
CA GLU A 188 -11.69 3.77 13.38
C GLU A 188 -10.92 2.51 13.80
N GLY A 189 -9.70 2.69 14.30
CA GLY A 189 -8.76 1.60 14.61
C GLY A 189 -7.60 1.44 13.60
N GLY A 190 -7.58 2.22 12.52
CA GLY A 190 -6.44 2.31 11.61
C GLY A 190 -6.67 1.73 10.22
N ALA A 191 -5.57 1.46 9.51
CA ALA A 191 -5.58 0.87 8.17
C ALA A 191 -5.99 -0.61 8.22
N GLU A 192 -6.76 -1.06 7.24
CA GLU A 192 -7.06 -2.49 7.10
C GLU A 192 -5.78 -3.27 6.77
N ILE A 193 -5.58 -4.42 7.44
CA ILE A 193 -4.41 -5.30 7.25
C ILE A 193 -4.85 -6.59 6.57
N THR A 194 -4.07 -7.03 5.60
CA THR A 194 -4.25 -8.32 4.93
C THR A 194 -2.99 -9.17 5.05
N THR A 195 -3.16 -10.49 5.02
CA THR A 195 -2.09 -11.49 4.84
C THR A 195 -2.26 -12.26 3.53
N ASP A 196 -3.17 -11.80 2.68
CA ASP A 196 -3.56 -12.44 1.41
C ASP A 196 -3.15 -11.55 0.21
N ALA A 197 -2.04 -10.83 0.37
CA ALA A 197 -1.53 -9.96 -0.70
C ALA A 197 -0.88 -10.78 -1.81
N GLU A 198 -1.03 -10.30 -3.04
CA GLU A 198 -0.41 -10.89 -4.22
C GLU A 198 0.34 -9.81 -5.01
N ILE A 199 1.59 -10.06 -5.34
CA ILE A 199 2.42 -9.15 -6.14
C ILE A 199 2.93 -9.88 -7.38
N ASP A 200 2.56 -9.39 -8.54
CA ASP A 200 2.88 -9.99 -9.84
C ASP A 200 2.55 -11.49 -9.89
N GLY A 201 1.36 -11.86 -9.39
CA GLY A 201 0.86 -13.23 -9.33
C GLY A 201 1.56 -14.14 -8.31
N ARG A 202 2.23 -13.56 -7.29
CA ARG A 202 2.92 -14.28 -6.24
C ARG A 202 2.36 -13.93 -4.87
N PRO A 203 1.85 -14.91 -4.11
CA PRO A 203 1.31 -14.64 -2.78
C PRO A 203 2.42 -14.25 -1.80
N ILE A 204 2.10 -13.28 -0.94
CA ILE A 204 2.96 -12.80 0.14
C ILE A 204 2.13 -12.79 1.42
N GLY A 205 2.48 -13.66 2.37
CA GLY A 205 1.71 -13.91 3.59
C GLY A 205 2.11 -13.06 4.79
N VAL A 206 3.03 -12.08 4.66
CA VAL A 206 3.30 -11.17 5.79
C VAL A 206 2.17 -10.15 5.94
N PRO A 207 1.86 -9.69 7.18
CA PRO A 207 0.88 -8.63 7.39
C PRO A 207 1.23 -7.38 6.59
N MET A 208 0.29 -6.88 5.81
CA MET A 208 0.44 -5.70 4.96
C MET A 208 -0.80 -4.82 5.05
N VAL A 209 -0.61 -3.50 4.98
CA VAL A 209 -1.75 -2.60 4.74
C VAL A 209 -2.41 -3.01 3.42
N ASP A 210 -3.72 -3.17 3.46
CA ASP A 210 -4.49 -3.61 2.31
C ASP A 210 -4.63 -2.47 1.30
N VAL A 211 -3.77 -2.47 0.31
CA VAL A 211 -3.68 -1.44 -0.74
C VAL A 211 -3.97 -2.07 -2.10
N HIS A 212 -4.90 -1.48 -2.81
CA HIS A 212 -5.19 -1.85 -4.19
C HIS A 212 -4.54 -0.85 -5.16
N THR A 213 -3.53 -1.30 -5.87
CA THR A 213 -2.79 -0.48 -6.84
C THR A 213 -3.38 -0.65 -8.24
N VAL A 214 -3.61 0.46 -8.92
CA VAL A 214 -4.00 0.48 -10.33
C VAL A 214 -3.01 1.27 -11.17
N GLY A 215 -2.66 0.76 -12.35
CA GLY A 215 -1.80 1.44 -13.32
C GLY A 215 -2.53 2.61 -14.00
N ALA A 216 -2.94 3.59 -13.20
CA ALA A 216 -3.56 4.83 -13.64
C ALA A 216 -2.96 5.98 -12.82
N GLY A 217 -2.07 6.74 -13.42
CA GLY A 217 -1.40 7.91 -12.84
C GLY A 217 -1.28 9.03 -13.87
N GLY A 218 -0.66 10.14 -13.52
CA GLY A 218 -0.50 11.29 -14.41
C GLY A 218 0.22 10.97 -15.73
N GLY A 219 1.18 10.04 -15.71
CA GLY A 219 1.91 9.57 -16.89
C GLY A 219 1.25 8.42 -17.64
N SER A 220 0.05 7.97 -17.25
CA SER A 220 -0.65 6.88 -17.97
C SER A 220 -1.00 7.29 -19.39
N ILE A 221 -0.59 6.44 -20.35
CA ILE A 221 -0.69 6.73 -21.78
C ILE A 221 -2.12 6.49 -22.27
N GLY A 222 -2.65 7.45 -23.03
CA GLY A 222 -3.88 7.34 -23.80
C GLY A 222 -3.61 6.70 -25.16
N TRP A 223 -4.35 5.66 -25.52
CA TRP A 223 -4.18 4.90 -26.76
C TRP A 223 -5.50 4.37 -27.29
N VAL A 224 -5.50 3.89 -28.55
CA VAL A 224 -6.70 3.35 -29.19
C VAL A 224 -6.52 1.84 -29.39
N ASP A 225 -7.47 1.05 -28.89
CA ASP A 225 -7.43 -0.40 -29.06
C ASP A 225 -7.80 -0.86 -30.48
N ALA A 226 -7.61 -2.16 -30.77
CA ALA A 226 -7.92 -2.73 -32.09
C ALA A 226 -9.40 -2.60 -32.51
N GLY A 227 -10.29 -2.30 -31.58
CA GLY A 227 -11.71 -2.04 -31.81
C GLY A 227 -12.02 -0.55 -32.07
N GLY A 228 -11.02 0.34 -32.02
CA GLY A 228 -11.20 1.78 -32.17
C GLY A 228 -11.63 2.49 -30.89
N ALA A 229 -11.60 1.83 -29.72
CA ALA A 229 -11.97 2.45 -28.47
C ALA A 229 -10.76 3.11 -27.79
N LEU A 230 -10.96 4.34 -27.28
CA LEU A 230 -9.97 5.05 -26.48
C LEU A 230 -9.75 4.31 -25.15
N ARG A 231 -8.49 4.15 -24.76
CA ARG A 231 -8.01 3.53 -23.52
C ARG A 231 -7.01 4.42 -22.82
N VAL A 232 -6.82 4.19 -21.51
CA VAL A 232 -5.79 4.86 -20.71
C VAL A 232 -5.11 3.81 -19.84
N GLY A 233 -3.75 3.77 -19.89
CA GLY A 233 -2.97 2.76 -19.22
C GLY A 233 -3.16 1.33 -19.78
N PRO A 234 -2.61 0.30 -19.14
CA PRO A 234 -1.77 0.38 -17.91
C PRO A 234 -0.34 0.89 -18.15
N GLU A 235 0.07 1.07 -19.43
CA GLU A 235 1.38 1.60 -19.75
C GLU A 235 1.50 3.08 -19.32
N SER A 236 2.69 3.45 -18.82
CA SER A 236 3.03 4.79 -18.37
C SER A 236 4.28 5.30 -19.08
N ALA A 237 4.28 6.57 -19.44
CA ALA A 237 5.45 7.25 -19.98
C ALA A 237 6.56 7.39 -18.92
N GLY A 238 6.28 7.11 -17.65
CA GLY A 238 7.23 7.24 -16.55
C GLY A 238 7.71 8.67 -16.33
N ALA A 239 8.89 8.81 -15.75
CA ALA A 239 9.53 10.11 -15.56
C ALA A 239 10.45 10.51 -16.73
N THR A 240 10.91 9.54 -17.52
CA THR A 240 11.80 9.73 -18.66
C THR A 240 11.42 8.73 -19.76
N PRO A 241 10.98 9.20 -20.94
CA PRO A 241 10.86 10.61 -21.33
C PRO A 241 9.75 11.38 -20.59
N GLY A 242 8.73 10.68 -20.04
CA GLY A 242 7.58 11.26 -19.36
C GLY A 242 6.49 11.75 -20.32
N PRO A 243 5.44 12.41 -19.78
CA PRO A 243 4.42 13.11 -20.53
C PRO A 243 4.99 14.00 -21.63
N ALA A 244 4.27 14.19 -22.74
CA ALA A 244 4.68 15.08 -23.82
C ALA A 244 4.93 16.50 -23.30
N ALA A 245 4.10 16.98 -22.37
CA ALA A 245 4.23 18.26 -21.69
C ALA A 245 5.56 18.46 -20.96
N TYR A 246 6.31 17.41 -20.63
CA TYR A 246 7.60 17.59 -19.94
C TYR A 246 8.73 18.08 -20.87
N GLY A 247 8.52 18.14 -22.18
CA GLY A 247 9.51 18.60 -23.14
C GLY A 247 10.80 17.77 -23.19
N ARG A 248 10.78 16.54 -22.66
CA ARG A 248 11.94 15.62 -22.56
C ARG A 248 11.97 14.56 -23.65
N GLY A 249 11.21 14.77 -24.73
CA GLY A 249 11.13 13.86 -25.88
C GLY A 249 10.01 12.81 -25.78
N GLY A 250 9.11 12.91 -24.81
CA GLY A 250 7.84 12.18 -24.79
C GLY A 250 6.95 12.63 -25.95
N THR A 251 6.27 11.70 -26.61
CA THR A 251 5.37 11.98 -27.74
C THR A 251 4.01 11.32 -27.58
N GLU A 252 3.87 10.44 -26.61
CA GLU A 252 2.61 9.76 -26.30
C GLU A 252 1.75 10.61 -25.37
N PRO A 253 0.44 10.75 -25.65
CA PRO A 253 -0.45 11.55 -24.83
C PRO A 253 -0.71 10.86 -23.49
N THR A 254 -0.66 11.62 -22.41
CA THR A 254 -0.87 11.12 -21.06
C THR A 254 -2.02 11.83 -20.34
N VAL A 255 -2.34 11.38 -19.11
CA VAL A 255 -3.31 12.08 -18.25
C VAL A 255 -2.81 13.49 -17.92
N THR A 256 -1.53 13.68 -17.61
CA THR A 256 -0.96 15.03 -17.36
C THR A 256 -1.11 15.96 -18.56
N ASP A 257 -0.92 15.45 -19.80
CA ASP A 257 -1.15 16.24 -21.01
C ASP A 257 -2.63 16.64 -21.14
N ALA A 258 -3.54 15.73 -20.77
CA ALA A 258 -4.97 16.01 -20.77
C ALA A 258 -5.34 17.07 -19.72
N ASP A 259 -4.82 16.98 -18.50
CA ASP A 259 -5.06 17.95 -17.42
C ASP A 259 -4.55 19.35 -17.79
N LEU A 260 -3.43 19.43 -18.51
CA LEU A 260 -2.89 20.69 -19.02
C LEU A 260 -3.82 21.30 -20.10
N VAL A 261 -4.26 20.51 -21.08
CA VAL A 261 -5.16 20.99 -22.16
C VAL A 261 -6.55 21.34 -21.61
N LEU A 262 -7.00 20.71 -20.51
CA LEU A 262 -8.24 21.06 -19.82
C LEU A 262 -8.10 22.32 -18.93
N GLY A 263 -6.90 22.87 -18.77
CA GLY A 263 -6.64 24.05 -17.95
C GLY A 263 -6.60 23.78 -16.45
N TYR A 264 -6.57 22.52 -16.01
CA TYR A 264 -6.41 22.16 -14.60
C TYR A 264 -4.97 22.39 -14.12
N ILE A 265 -3.99 22.21 -14.99
CA ILE A 265 -2.61 22.62 -14.77
C ILE A 265 -2.36 23.91 -15.59
N GLY A 266 -1.65 24.88 -15.01
CA GLY A 266 -1.30 26.12 -15.71
C GLY A 266 -0.25 25.90 -16.80
N GLU A 267 -0.35 26.62 -17.90
CA GLU A 267 0.66 26.55 -18.97
C GLU A 267 2.04 27.04 -18.51
N ASP A 268 2.06 27.97 -17.55
CA ASP A 268 3.27 28.52 -16.95
C ASP A 268 3.67 27.78 -15.64
N ALA A 269 3.01 26.66 -15.32
CA ALA A 269 3.31 25.90 -14.11
C ALA A 269 4.67 25.21 -14.20
N GLU A 270 5.39 25.22 -13.08
CA GLU A 270 6.61 24.44 -12.90
C GLU A 270 6.31 23.27 -11.94
N LEU A 271 6.18 22.05 -12.47
CA LEU A 271 5.90 20.89 -11.62
C LEU A 271 7.06 20.60 -10.65
N GLY A 272 6.73 20.54 -9.36
CA GLY A 272 7.72 20.40 -8.29
C GLY A 272 8.68 21.59 -8.18
N GLY A 273 8.28 22.76 -8.70
CA GLY A 273 9.07 24.00 -8.67
C GLY A 273 10.30 24.02 -9.60
N GLU A 274 10.48 23.02 -10.46
CA GLU A 274 11.70 22.91 -11.29
C GLU A 274 11.44 22.50 -12.75
N LEU A 275 10.26 21.92 -13.06
CA LEU A 275 9.97 21.37 -14.38
C LEU A 275 8.95 22.24 -15.12
N PRO A 276 9.41 23.13 -16.04
CA PRO A 276 8.52 23.89 -16.91
C PRO A 276 7.80 22.94 -17.89
N LEU A 277 6.57 23.28 -18.26
CA LEU A 277 5.76 22.49 -19.16
C LEU A 277 5.80 23.04 -20.59
N ASP A 278 5.55 22.16 -21.56
CA ASP A 278 5.40 22.46 -22.99
C ASP A 278 3.94 22.18 -23.42
N PRO A 279 3.06 23.21 -23.40
CA PRO A 279 1.64 23.05 -23.76
C PRO A 279 1.45 22.66 -25.24
N GLU A 280 2.36 23.11 -26.15
CA GLU A 280 2.25 22.75 -27.56
C GLU A 280 2.54 21.27 -27.80
N ALA A 281 3.49 20.69 -27.06
CA ALA A 281 3.80 19.27 -27.12
C ALA A 281 2.60 18.43 -26.62
N ALA A 282 1.98 18.82 -25.50
CA ALA A 282 0.77 18.16 -24.98
C ALA A 282 -0.38 18.22 -25.98
N HIS A 283 -0.66 19.40 -26.53
CA HIS A 283 -1.71 19.58 -27.54
C HIS A 283 -1.45 18.72 -28.80
N THR A 284 -0.20 18.67 -29.26
CA THR A 284 0.18 17.88 -30.45
C THR A 284 -0.01 16.40 -30.22
N ALA A 285 0.39 15.87 -29.04
CA ALA A 285 0.22 14.46 -28.68
C ALA A 285 -1.28 14.08 -28.62
N LEU A 286 -2.10 14.92 -27.98
CA LEU A 286 -3.55 14.68 -27.91
C LEU A 286 -4.26 14.84 -29.24
N ALA A 287 -3.81 15.75 -30.12
CA ALA A 287 -4.35 15.87 -31.48
C ALA A 287 -4.07 14.61 -32.30
N SER A 288 -2.88 14.02 -32.20
CA SER A 288 -2.53 12.74 -32.84
C SER A 288 -3.40 11.58 -32.33
N LEU A 289 -3.66 11.55 -31.03
CA LEU A 289 -4.58 10.58 -30.43
C LEU A 289 -6.01 10.75 -30.99
N ALA A 290 -6.48 12.01 -31.08
CA ALA A 290 -7.79 12.32 -31.63
C ALA A 290 -7.95 11.84 -33.08
N GLU A 291 -6.96 12.07 -33.94
CA GLU A 291 -6.97 11.57 -35.33
C GLU A 291 -7.10 10.05 -35.35
N THR A 292 -6.36 9.33 -34.50
CA THR A 292 -6.39 7.87 -34.43
C THR A 292 -7.72 7.34 -33.90
N ALA A 293 -8.33 8.05 -32.94
CA ALA A 293 -9.59 7.70 -32.31
C ALA A 293 -10.83 8.18 -33.09
N GLY A 294 -10.66 8.99 -34.14
CA GLY A 294 -11.76 9.60 -34.88
C GLY A 294 -12.55 10.65 -34.08
N LEU A 295 -11.84 11.42 -33.23
CA LEU A 295 -12.40 12.47 -32.37
C LEU A 295 -12.18 13.87 -32.97
N ASP A 296 -12.95 14.86 -32.55
CA ASP A 296 -12.94 16.24 -33.08
C ASP A 296 -11.78 17.10 -32.52
N GLY A 297 -10.60 16.54 -32.32
CA GLY A 297 -9.38 17.26 -31.95
C GLY A 297 -8.91 17.04 -30.51
N ALA A 298 -7.82 17.74 -30.15
CA ALA A 298 -7.10 17.56 -28.90
C ALA A 298 -7.97 17.70 -27.65
N LEU A 299 -8.89 18.64 -27.63
CA LEU A 299 -9.80 18.85 -26.48
C LEU A 299 -10.71 17.63 -26.24
N GLU A 300 -11.28 17.05 -27.28
CA GLU A 300 -12.13 15.87 -27.14
C GLU A 300 -11.32 14.66 -26.69
N ALA A 301 -10.09 14.49 -27.18
CA ALA A 301 -9.16 13.47 -26.70
C ALA A 301 -8.79 13.70 -25.24
N ALA A 302 -8.46 14.92 -24.81
CA ALA A 302 -8.15 15.26 -23.42
C ALA A 302 -9.31 14.90 -22.48
N ARG A 303 -10.54 15.30 -22.84
CA ARG A 303 -11.77 14.93 -22.11
C ARG A 303 -11.94 13.41 -22.01
N GLY A 304 -11.68 12.71 -23.11
CA GLY A 304 -11.75 11.25 -23.17
C GLY A 304 -10.75 10.59 -22.24
N VAL A 305 -9.49 11.03 -22.28
CA VAL A 305 -8.40 10.54 -21.41
C VAL A 305 -8.74 10.77 -19.94
N TYR A 306 -9.10 12.00 -19.56
CA TYR A 306 -9.49 12.35 -18.19
C TYR A 306 -10.65 11.50 -17.66
N ARG A 307 -11.71 11.32 -18.44
CA ARG A 307 -12.88 10.52 -18.06
C ARG A 307 -12.53 9.03 -17.89
N ILE A 308 -11.69 8.47 -18.75
CA ILE A 308 -11.29 7.06 -18.66
C ILE A 308 -10.37 6.85 -17.48
N ALA A 309 -9.43 7.76 -17.23
CA ALA A 309 -8.59 7.72 -16.03
C ALA A 309 -9.45 7.70 -14.76
N ASN A 310 -10.40 8.65 -14.62
CA ASN A 310 -11.33 8.70 -13.48
C ASN A 310 -12.18 7.42 -13.36
N ALA A 311 -12.61 6.83 -14.47
CA ALA A 311 -13.37 5.58 -14.45
C ALA A 311 -12.51 4.40 -13.97
N ASN A 312 -11.23 4.34 -14.34
CA ASN A 312 -10.30 3.32 -13.85
C ASN A 312 -10.07 3.45 -12.34
N MET A 313 -9.84 4.66 -11.85
CA MET A 313 -9.67 4.96 -10.42
C MET A 313 -10.93 4.68 -9.62
N THR A 314 -12.12 5.08 -10.14
CA THR A 314 -13.42 4.74 -9.54
C THR A 314 -13.61 3.23 -9.41
N ARG A 315 -13.17 2.45 -10.40
CA ARG A 315 -13.24 0.98 -10.34
C ARG A 315 -12.34 0.43 -9.25
N ALA A 316 -11.12 0.95 -9.10
CA ALA A 316 -10.21 0.57 -8.02
C ALA A 316 -10.82 0.86 -6.63
N ILE A 317 -11.45 2.03 -6.46
CA ILE A 317 -12.14 2.36 -5.20
C ILE A 317 -13.31 1.40 -4.94
N ARG A 318 -14.06 1.02 -5.96
CA ARG A 318 -15.14 0.03 -5.80
C ARG A 318 -14.64 -1.34 -5.39
N ALA A 319 -13.46 -1.75 -5.84
CA ALA A 319 -12.85 -3.03 -5.45
C ALA A 319 -12.55 -3.10 -3.94
N VAL A 320 -12.11 -2.00 -3.33
CA VAL A 320 -11.85 -1.93 -1.89
C VAL A 320 -13.08 -1.54 -1.05
N THR A 321 -14.17 -1.10 -1.68
CA THR A 321 -15.40 -0.69 -0.98
C THR A 321 -16.57 -1.60 -1.29
N ILE A 322 -17.25 -1.41 -2.41
CA ILE A 322 -18.51 -2.07 -2.78
C ILE A 322 -18.34 -3.59 -2.86
N GLU A 323 -17.25 -4.07 -3.47
CA GLU A 323 -16.98 -5.50 -3.60
C GLU A 323 -16.72 -6.19 -2.26
N ARG A 324 -16.37 -5.39 -1.23
CA ARG A 324 -16.19 -5.84 0.16
C ARG A 324 -17.39 -5.52 1.06
N GLY A 325 -18.51 -5.05 0.49
CA GLY A 325 -19.75 -4.78 1.22
C GLY A 325 -19.80 -3.41 1.90
N HIS A 326 -18.87 -2.50 1.59
CA HIS A 326 -18.88 -1.14 2.14
C HIS A 326 -19.59 -0.17 1.20
N ASP A 327 -20.46 0.69 1.76
CA ASP A 327 -21.10 1.79 1.02
C ASP A 327 -20.16 3.01 1.00
N PRO A 328 -19.58 3.38 -0.15
CA PRO A 328 -18.61 4.49 -0.23
C PRO A 328 -19.21 5.83 0.22
N ARG A 329 -20.54 6.00 0.16
CA ARG A 329 -21.24 7.24 0.58
C ARG A 329 -21.13 7.53 2.08
N ARG A 330 -20.74 6.53 2.87
CA ARG A 330 -20.55 6.64 4.32
C ARG A 330 -19.14 7.09 4.71
N PHE A 331 -18.24 7.13 3.73
CA PHE A 331 -16.82 7.50 3.89
C PHE A 331 -16.56 8.90 3.30
N GLY A 332 -15.44 9.50 3.74
CA GLY A 332 -14.82 10.60 3.03
C GLY A 332 -13.77 10.08 2.03
N LEU A 333 -13.48 10.84 0.98
CA LEU A 333 -12.38 10.54 0.06
C LEU A 333 -11.16 11.39 0.43
N CYS A 334 -10.11 10.77 0.98
CA CYS A 334 -8.85 11.43 1.31
C CYS A 334 -7.90 11.32 0.11
N ALA A 335 -7.72 12.43 -0.60
CA ALA A 335 -6.93 12.49 -1.82
C ALA A 335 -5.57 13.15 -1.59
N PHE A 336 -4.52 12.46 -2.04
CA PHE A 336 -3.15 12.94 -1.96
C PHE A 336 -2.30 12.41 -3.13
N GLY A 337 -0.97 12.63 -3.11
CA GLY A 337 -0.12 12.48 -4.28
C GLY A 337 -0.21 13.69 -5.21
N GLY A 338 0.73 13.82 -6.15
CA GLY A 338 0.83 15.00 -7.01
C GLY A 338 -0.38 15.24 -7.91
N ALA A 339 -1.08 14.17 -8.32
CA ALA A 339 -2.24 14.24 -9.22
C ALA A 339 -3.59 13.96 -8.53
N GLY A 340 -3.58 13.28 -7.37
CA GLY A 340 -4.80 12.84 -6.69
C GLY A 340 -5.85 13.94 -6.49
N PRO A 341 -5.51 15.09 -5.93
CA PRO A 341 -6.46 16.15 -5.67
C PRO A 341 -7.12 16.77 -6.92
N MET A 342 -6.51 16.66 -8.11
CA MET A 342 -7.13 17.12 -9.37
C MET A 342 -8.33 16.26 -9.79
N HIS A 343 -8.27 14.97 -9.48
CA HIS A 343 -9.29 14.01 -9.89
C HIS A 343 -10.35 13.74 -8.81
N ALA A 344 -10.05 14.12 -7.56
CA ALA A 344 -10.78 13.67 -6.39
C ALA A 344 -12.27 14.06 -6.40
N ALA A 345 -12.62 15.29 -6.74
CA ALA A 345 -14.00 15.74 -6.77
C ALA A 345 -14.83 14.99 -7.84
N ALA A 346 -14.28 14.77 -9.03
CA ALA A 346 -14.95 14.04 -10.11
C ALA A 346 -15.16 12.54 -9.76
N ILE A 347 -14.20 11.93 -9.07
CA ILE A 347 -14.30 10.57 -8.55
C ILE A 347 -15.35 10.48 -7.45
N ALA A 348 -15.32 11.41 -6.48
CA ALA A 348 -16.28 11.50 -5.39
C ALA A 348 -17.71 11.65 -5.90
N GLU A 349 -17.92 12.49 -6.91
CA GLU A 349 -19.22 12.64 -7.57
C GLU A 349 -19.73 11.34 -8.17
N THR A 350 -18.87 10.62 -8.88
CA THR A 350 -19.23 9.32 -9.51
C THR A 350 -19.57 8.25 -8.48
N LEU A 351 -18.94 8.28 -7.30
CA LEU A 351 -19.17 7.35 -6.19
C LEU A 351 -20.33 7.78 -5.28
N GLY A 352 -20.79 9.02 -5.39
CA GLY A 352 -21.76 9.63 -4.48
C GLY A 352 -21.17 9.96 -3.11
N VAL A 353 -19.84 10.11 -3.01
CA VAL A 353 -19.14 10.57 -1.80
C VAL A 353 -19.33 12.08 -1.67
N GLY A 354 -19.83 12.52 -0.52
CA GLY A 354 -20.18 13.94 -0.31
C GLY A 354 -19.05 14.82 0.17
N THR A 355 -17.92 14.23 0.61
CA THR A 355 -16.79 14.94 1.21
C THR A 355 -15.47 14.44 0.63
N VAL A 356 -14.65 15.37 0.13
CA VAL A 356 -13.26 15.10 -0.26
C VAL A 356 -12.35 15.84 0.70
N VAL A 357 -11.34 15.16 1.22
CA VAL A 357 -10.34 15.72 2.12
C VAL A 357 -9.00 15.71 1.42
N VAL A 358 -8.35 16.87 1.34
CA VAL A 358 -7.01 17.02 0.79
C VAL A 358 -6.08 17.53 1.89
N PRO A 359 -5.31 16.65 2.55
CA PRO A 359 -4.43 17.03 3.64
C PRO A 359 -3.40 18.08 3.22
N TYR A 360 -2.91 18.89 4.17
CA TYR A 360 -1.79 19.79 3.89
C TYR A 360 -0.56 18.99 3.45
N ALA A 361 0.24 19.57 2.54
CA ALA A 361 1.39 18.90 1.92
C ALA A 361 1.02 17.55 1.26
N SER A 362 -0.10 17.53 0.54
CA SER A 362 -0.68 16.31 -0.08
C SER A 362 0.28 15.60 -1.03
N GLY A 363 1.15 16.31 -1.76
CA GLY A 363 2.13 15.71 -2.67
C GLY A 363 3.24 14.90 -1.99
N VAL A 364 3.49 15.14 -0.70
CA VAL A 364 4.51 14.44 0.12
C VAL A 364 3.88 13.67 1.30
N ARG A 365 2.61 13.38 1.23
CA ARG A 365 1.84 12.81 2.34
C ARG A 365 2.35 11.45 2.79
N SER A 366 2.84 10.60 1.90
CA SER A 366 3.48 9.33 2.25
C SER A 366 4.73 9.53 3.13
N ALA A 367 5.51 10.60 2.91
CA ALA A 367 6.64 10.93 3.77
C ALA A 367 6.17 11.37 5.18
N PHE A 368 5.06 12.11 5.27
CA PHE A 368 4.45 12.45 6.56
C PHE A 368 3.99 11.20 7.32
N GLY A 369 3.47 10.19 6.64
CA GLY A 369 3.08 8.91 7.23
C GLY A 369 4.23 8.18 7.92
N LEU A 370 5.47 8.29 7.41
CA LEU A 370 6.63 7.74 8.10
C LEU A 370 6.91 8.42 9.44
N LEU A 371 6.66 9.72 9.51
CA LEU A 371 6.86 10.50 10.75
C LEU A 371 5.78 10.19 11.80
N SER A 372 4.59 9.79 11.35
CA SER A 372 3.42 9.49 12.18
C SER A 372 3.27 8.01 12.53
N ALA A 373 4.10 7.14 11.94
CA ALA A 373 3.99 5.70 12.13
C ALA A 373 4.56 5.24 13.47
N ASP A 374 3.83 4.33 14.13
CA ASP A 374 4.28 3.60 15.31
C ASP A 374 5.34 2.55 14.98
N GLU A 375 6.14 2.16 15.97
CA GLU A 375 6.97 0.96 15.83
C GLU A 375 6.09 -0.28 16.02
N LYS A 376 6.04 -1.16 14.98
CA LYS A 376 5.19 -2.36 14.98
C LYS A 376 5.99 -3.61 14.64
N HIS A 377 5.71 -4.70 15.36
CA HIS A 377 6.28 -6.01 15.10
C HIS A 377 5.22 -7.09 15.20
N ASP A 378 5.13 -7.95 14.18
CA ASP A 378 4.18 -9.04 14.11
C ASP A 378 4.85 -10.38 14.39
N ALA A 379 4.12 -11.26 15.08
CA ALA A 379 4.43 -12.66 15.23
C ALA A 379 3.16 -13.51 15.12
N ALA A 380 3.27 -14.68 14.53
CA ALA A 380 2.15 -15.60 14.34
C ALA A 380 2.57 -17.03 14.66
N ARG A 381 1.59 -17.85 15.11
CA ARG A 381 1.79 -19.26 15.38
C ARG A 381 0.59 -20.06 14.88
N THR A 382 0.83 -20.99 13.97
CA THR A 382 -0.19 -21.93 13.53
C THR A 382 -0.52 -22.91 14.65
N VAL A 383 -1.81 -23.04 14.99
CA VAL A 383 -2.34 -23.99 16.00
C VAL A 383 -3.25 -25.04 15.39
N ARG A 384 -4.01 -24.71 14.37
CA ARG A 384 -4.86 -25.56 13.54
C ARG A 384 -5.68 -26.59 14.34
N THR A 385 -6.49 -26.08 15.27
CA THR A 385 -7.25 -26.86 16.22
C THR A 385 -8.72 -26.40 16.22
N PRO A 386 -9.72 -27.32 16.30
CA PRO A 386 -11.10 -26.92 16.52
C PRO A 386 -11.22 -26.01 17.74
N LEU A 387 -11.96 -24.91 17.62
CA LEU A 387 -12.10 -23.93 18.71
C LEU A 387 -12.66 -24.55 20.00
N SER A 388 -13.50 -25.61 19.87
CA SER A 388 -14.05 -26.37 21.00
C SER A 388 -13.02 -27.24 21.75
N GLU A 389 -11.90 -27.56 21.12
CA GLU A 389 -10.81 -28.36 21.67
C GLU A 389 -9.63 -27.49 22.15
N LEU A 390 -9.65 -26.21 21.83
CA LEU A 390 -8.61 -25.26 22.18
C LEU A 390 -8.76 -24.85 23.65
N THR A 391 -7.83 -25.31 24.49
CA THR A 391 -7.87 -25.00 25.92
C THR A 391 -7.40 -23.57 26.18
N THR A 392 -7.99 -22.94 27.19
CA THR A 392 -7.55 -21.57 27.61
C THR A 392 -6.07 -21.53 27.98
N GLU A 393 -5.53 -22.62 28.53
CA GLU A 393 -4.11 -22.75 28.91
C GLU A 393 -3.22 -22.73 27.68
N THR A 394 -3.49 -23.56 26.66
CA THR A 394 -2.72 -23.61 25.40
C THR A 394 -2.73 -22.26 24.68
N VAL A 395 -3.91 -21.60 24.65
CA VAL A 395 -4.00 -20.26 24.05
C VAL A 395 -3.16 -19.25 24.83
N ALA A 396 -3.27 -19.26 26.16
CA ALA A 396 -2.55 -18.32 27.01
C ALA A 396 -1.03 -18.50 26.90
N GLU A 397 -0.54 -19.74 26.85
CA GLU A 397 0.89 -20.04 26.64
C GLU A 397 1.38 -19.56 25.28
N THR A 398 0.62 -19.86 24.22
CA THR A 398 0.97 -19.45 22.85
C THR A 398 1.01 -17.94 22.73
N LEU A 399 -0.02 -17.24 23.21
CA LEU A 399 -0.06 -15.79 23.18
C LEU A 399 1.05 -15.15 24.02
N SER A 400 1.40 -15.74 25.18
CA SER A 400 2.52 -15.24 25.99
C SER A 400 3.86 -15.40 25.31
N ALA A 401 4.06 -16.48 24.55
CA ALA A 401 5.26 -16.68 23.75
C ALA A 401 5.34 -15.65 22.61
N LEU A 402 4.23 -15.42 21.89
CA LEU A 402 4.16 -14.40 20.82
C LEU A 402 4.36 -12.99 21.37
N GLU A 403 3.75 -12.66 22.51
CA GLU A 403 3.95 -11.39 23.21
C GLU A 403 5.42 -11.14 23.53
N ALA A 404 6.09 -12.11 24.15
CA ALA A 404 7.52 -12.01 24.46
C ALA A 404 8.36 -11.83 23.19
N GLU A 405 7.99 -12.50 22.09
CA GLU A 405 8.66 -12.39 20.80
C GLU A 405 8.55 -10.99 20.22
N VAL A 406 7.33 -10.42 20.12
CA VAL A 406 7.13 -9.07 19.54
C VAL A 406 7.75 -8.00 20.39
N LEU A 407 7.60 -8.06 21.71
CA LEU A 407 8.19 -7.10 22.65
C LEU A 407 9.74 -7.12 22.62
N SER A 408 10.34 -8.29 22.37
CA SER A 408 11.81 -8.39 22.27
C SER A 408 12.39 -7.68 21.05
N ARG A 409 11.55 -7.36 20.06
CA ARG A 409 11.94 -6.67 18.81
C ARG A 409 11.76 -5.16 18.90
N ILE A 410 10.89 -4.68 19.80
CA ILE A 410 10.65 -3.25 20.01
C ILE A 410 11.89 -2.63 20.65
N ALA A 411 12.35 -1.51 20.10
CA ALA A 411 13.42 -0.75 20.69
C ALA A 411 12.98 -0.11 22.00
N ALA A 412 13.94 0.26 22.85
CA ALA A 412 13.64 0.99 24.06
C ALA A 412 12.93 2.32 23.72
N THR A 413 11.74 2.50 24.27
CA THR A 413 10.85 3.67 24.07
C THR A 413 10.54 4.33 25.41
N ASP A 414 10.10 5.59 25.36
CA ASP A 414 9.65 6.31 26.56
C ASP A 414 8.23 5.89 26.98
N THR A 415 7.46 5.26 26.07
CA THR A 415 6.11 4.73 26.32
C THR A 415 6.17 3.22 26.49
N GLU A 416 5.33 2.67 27.38
CA GLU A 416 5.18 1.22 27.55
C GLU A 416 4.50 0.64 26.30
N PRO A 417 5.12 -0.32 25.59
CA PRO A 417 4.51 -0.90 24.41
C PRO A 417 3.26 -1.72 24.76
N THR A 418 2.28 -1.70 23.86
CA THR A 418 1.06 -2.50 23.94
C THR A 418 1.15 -3.71 23.03
N VAL A 419 0.31 -4.71 23.27
CA VAL A 419 0.21 -5.89 22.39
C VAL A 419 -1.24 -6.14 22.03
N GLU A 420 -1.50 -6.16 20.74
CA GLU A 420 -2.79 -6.53 20.15
C GLU A 420 -2.76 -8.02 19.78
N TYR A 421 -3.89 -8.70 19.96
CA TYR A 421 -4.00 -10.12 19.66
C TYR A 421 -5.14 -10.38 18.68
N ALA A 422 -4.92 -11.35 17.80
CA ALA A 422 -5.94 -11.80 16.85
C ALA A 422 -5.85 -13.33 16.64
N ALA A 423 -6.92 -13.88 16.10
CA ALA A 423 -6.98 -15.26 15.67
C ALA A 423 -7.52 -15.36 14.24
N ASP A 424 -6.86 -16.15 13.40
CA ASP A 424 -7.39 -16.52 12.10
C ASP A 424 -8.30 -17.74 12.29
N LEU A 425 -9.55 -17.56 11.96
CA LEU A 425 -10.61 -18.54 12.17
C LEU A 425 -11.28 -18.88 10.84
N ARG A 426 -11.77 -20.11 10.74
CA ARG A 426 -12.57 -20.55 9.60
C ARG A 426 -13.61 -21.60 10.04
N TYR A 427 -14.64 -21.78 9.24
CA TYR A 427 -15.42 -23.01 9.35
C TYR A 427 -14.61 -24.20 8.86
N ARG A 428 -14.78 -25.35 9.51
CA ARG A 428 -14.08 -26.57 9.13
C ARG A 428 -14.40 -26.93 7.68
N GLY A 429 -13.36 -27.07 6.87
CA GLY A 429 -13.46 -27.37 5.43
C GLY A 429 -13.44 -26.15 4.52
N GLN A 430 -13.45 -24.93 5.05
CA GLN A 430 -13.17 -23.72 4.24
C GLN A 430 -11.68 -23.60 3.94
N SER A 431 -11.38 -22.96 2.81
CA SER A 431 -10.00 -22.72 2.32
C SER A 431 -9.44 -21.35 2.70
N PHE A 432 -10.27 -20.47 3.25
CA PHE A 432 -9.88 -19.11 3.68
C PHE A 432 -10.21 -18.90 5.15
N GLU A 433 -9.48 -18.04 5.81
CA GLU A 433 -9.64 -17.62 7.18
C GLU A 433 -10.10 -16.16 7.26
N LEU A 434 -10.75 -15.82 8.37
CA LEU A 434 -11.02 -14.44 8.76
C LEU A 434 -10.25 -14.14 10.05
N THR A 435 -9.54 -13.03 10.08
CA THR A 435 -8.82 -12.55 11.25
C THR A 435 -9.81 -11.83 12.18
N VAL A 436 -9.89 -12.30 13.42
CA VAL A 436 -10.79 -11.76 14.45
C VAL A 436 -9.96 -11.29 15.63
N PRO A 437 -10.13 -10.05 16.11
CA PRO A 437 -9.44 -9.58 17.30
C PRO A 437 -9.88 -10.38 18.54
N ILE A 438 -8.92 -10.66 19.41
CA ILE A 438 -9.15 -11.39 20.66
C ILE A 438 -8.60 -10.60 21.85
N SER A 439 -9.27 -10.71 22.99
CA SER A 439 -8.84 -10.06 24.25
C SER A 439 -8.37 -11.10 25.26
N ARG A 440 -7.50 -10.71 26.18
CA ARG A 440 -7.07 -11.58 27.30
C ARG A 440 -7.82 -11.20 28.59
N PRO A 441 -8.29 -12.16 29.40
CA PRO A 441 -8.26 -13.60 29.16
C PRO A 441 -9.18 -14.03 27.99
N VAL A 442 -8.75 -15.03 27.21
CA VAL A 442 -9.48 -15.46 26.02
C VAL A 442 -10.73 -16.23 26.42
N ASP A 443 -11.88 -15.76 25.92
CA ASP A 443 -13.16 -16.46 25.98
C ASP A 443 -13.53 -17.00 24.60
N THR A 444 -13.48 -18.32 24.44
CA THR A 444 -13.73 -18.97 23.16
C THR A 444 -15.15 -18.75 22.61
N GLU A 445 -16.15 -18.50 23.48
CA GLU A 445 -17.51 -18.19 23.08
C GLU A 445 -17.58 -16.79 22.44
N THR A 446 -16.93 -15.81 23.05
CA THR A 446 -16.81 -14.45 22.50
C THR A 446 -16.05 -14.46 21.17
N VAL A 447 -14.97 -15.23 21.08
CA VAL A 447 -14.17 -15.38 19.85
C VAL A 447 -15.02 -16.01 18.73
N ARG A 448 -15.80 -17.05 19.05
CA ARG A 448 -16.71 -17.71 18.10
C ARG A 448 -17.81 -16.75 17.62
N ALA A 449 -18.40 -15.98 18.53
CA ALA A 449 -19.42 -15.00 18.18
C ALA A 449 -18.85 -13.92 17.24
N GLY A 450 -17.68 -13.37 17.56
CA GLY A 450 -16.97 -12.40 16.71
C GLY A 450 -16.68 -12.95 15.31
N PHE A 451 -16.27 -14.23 15.21
CA PHE A 451 -16.07 -14.88 13.91
C PHE A 451 -17.37 -15.02 13.12
N HIS A 452 -18.46 -15.41 13.76
CA HIS A 452 -19.75 -15.51 13.07
C HIS A 452 -20.23 -14.15 12.55
N ASP A 453 -20.05 -13.08 13.33
CA ASP A 453 -20.40 -11.72 12.94
C ASP A 453 -19.53 -11.25 11.76
N ALA A 454 -18.23 -11.48 11.83
CA ALA A 454 -17.30 -11.17 10.75
C ALA A 454 -17.64 -11.95 9.46
N HIS A 455 -17.93 -13.25 9.58
CA HIS A 455 -18.26 -14.07 8.42
C HIS A 455 -19.60 -13.66 7.78
N GLU A 456 -20.61 -13.34 8.59
CA GLU A 456 -21.90 -12.85 8.10
C GLU A 456 -21.75 -11.49 7.41
N SER A 457 -20.91 -10.59 7.96
CA SER A 457 -20.61 -9.29 7.35
C SER A 457 -19.93 -9.43 6.00
N THR A 458 -18.96 -10.36 5.88
CA THR A 458 -18.14 -10.54 4.67
C THR A 458 -18.85 -11.38 3.62
N SER A 459 -19.50 -12.48 4.04
CA SER A 459 -20.06 -13.49 3.13
C SER A 459 -21.59 -13.46 3.03
N GLY A 460 -22.28 -12.71 3.92
CA GLY A 460 -23.73 -12.59 3.94
C GLY A 460 -24.48 -13.76 4.61
N TYR A 461 -23.78 -14.71 5.23
CA TYR A 461 -24.39 -15.87 5.89
C TYR A 461 -23.52 -16.43 7.01
N ARG A 462 -24.13 -17.24 7.90
CA ARG A 462 -23.47 -18.07 8.92
C ARG A 462 -23.64 -19.54 8.56
N MET A 463 -22.71 -20.39 9.05
CA MET A 463 -22.79 -21.84 8.89
C MET A 463 -22.90 -22.50 10.27
N ASP A 464 -23.52 -23.68 10.30
CA ASP A 464 -23.60 -24.55 11.49
C ASP A 464 -22.39 -25.52 11.62
N GLU A 465 -21.30 -25.23 10.88
CA GLU A 465 -20.10 -26.06 10.94
C GLU A 465 -19.19 -25.65 12.10
N PRO A 466 -18.39 -26.59 12.62
CA PRO A 466 -17.41 -26.29 13.66
C PRO A 466 -16.41 -25.23 13.21
N VAL A 467 -16.11 -24.29 14.11
CA VAL A 467 -15.07 -23.27 13.88
C VAL A 467 -13.70 -23.84 14.25
N GLU A 468 -12.73 -23.69 13.38
CA GLU A 468 -11.32 -24.05 13.57
C GLU A 468 -10.48 -22.77 13.76
N CYS A 469 -9.66 -22.74 14.83
CA CYS A 469 -8.60 -21.74 14.96
C CYS A 469 -7.38 -22.25 14.20
N VAL A 470 -6.93 -21.45 13.24
CA VAL A 470 -5.82 -21.81 12.36
C VAL A 470 -4.53 -21.20 12.86
N THR A 471 -4.52 -19.89 13.14
CA THR A 471 -3.34 -19.14 13.55
C THR A 471 -3.70 -18.22 14.72
N LEU A 472 -2.81 -18.10 15.69
CA LEU A 472 -2.84 -17.04 16.71
C LEU A 472 -1.80 -15.99 16.34
N ARG A 473 -2.16 -14.71 16.47
CA ARG A 473 -1.33 -13.56 16.11
C ARG A 473 -1.13 -12.62 17.30
N ALA A 474 0.03 -11.99 17.35
CA ALA A 474 0.31 -10.87 18.23
C ALA A 474 1.03 -9.77 17.46
N THR A 475 0.60 -8.52 17.65
CA THR A 475 1.25 -7.31 17.12
C THR A 475 1.67 -6.46 18.30
N GLY A 476 2.98 -6.31 18.49
CA GLY A 476 3.55 -5.37 19.46
C GLY A 476 3.58 -3.97 18.86
N VAL A 477 3.05 -2.99 19.59
CA VAL A 477 2.94 -1.60 19.15
C VAL A 477 3.61 -0.70 20.19
N ALA A 478 4.58 0.10 19.77
CA ALA A 478 5.12 1.20 20.53
C ALA A 478 4.68 2.52 19.89
N GLU A 479 3.69 3.15 20.52
CA GLU A 479 3.12 4.40 20.04
C GLU A 479 4.17 5.52 20.01
N ARG A 480 4.05 6.37 19.01
CA ARG A 480 4.90 7.54 18.82
C ARG A 480 4.05 8.79 18.66
N GLU A 481 4.54 9.89 19.19
CA GLU A 481 3.90 11.19 18.95
C GLU A 481 4.00 11.54 17.46
N SER A 482 2.86 11.74 16.82
CA SER A 482 2.80 12.30 15.48
C SER A 482 3.21 13.77 15.51
N PRO A 483 4.00 14.24 14.53
CA PRO A 483 4.34 15.66 14.46
C PRO A 483 3.07 16.48 14.23
N ALA A 484 2.90 17.53 15.02
CA ALA A 484 1.82 18.48 14.81
C ALA A 484 2.07 19.27 13.52
N VAL A 485 1.06 19.33 12.66
CA VAL A 485 1.07 20.22 11.50
C VAL A 485 0.74 21.63 12.00
N VAL A 486 1.66 22.55 11.81
CA VAL A 486 1.43 23.98 12.06
C VAL A 486 1.19 24.62 10.71
N TYR A 487 -0.03 25.07 10.47
CA TYR A 487 -0.39 25.79 9.27
C TYR A 487 -0.54 27.28 9.57
N ASP A 488 0.16 28.10 8.81
CA ASP A 488 0.06 29.56 8.86
C ASP A 488 0.03 30.06 7.42
N ALA A 489 -1.00 30.81 7.08
CA ALA A 489 -1.20 31.26 5.72
C ALA A 489 -0.16 32.32 5.34
N GLU A 490 0.51 32.14 4.23
CA GLU A 490 1.55 33.05 3.75
C GLU A 490 1.27 33.56 2.32
N GLY A 491 1.28 34.85 2.15
CA GLY A 491 1.15 35.49 0.84
C GLY A 491 -0.31 35.74 0.40
N PRO A 492 -0.53 36.16 -0.85
CA PRO A 492 -1.87 36.40 -1.37
C PRO A 492 -2.57 35.07 -1.71
N ALA A 493 -3.83 34.93 -1.29
CA ALA A 493 -4.62 33.74 -1.61
C ALA A 493 -4.90 33.63 -3.12
N GLN A 494 -5.53 34.63 -3.74
CA GLN A 494 -5.80 34.62 -5.18
C GLN A 494 -4.63 35.17 -5.98
N THR A 495 -4.11 34.37 -6.92
CA THR A 495 -2.92 34.69 -7.74
C THR A 495 -3.28 35.08 -9.17
N GLY A 496 -4.46 34.68 -9.67
CA GLY A 496 -4.86 34.97 -11.04
C GLY A 496 -6.18 34.33 -11.43
N SER A 497 -6.40 34.18 -12.74
CA SER A 497 -7.46 33.38 -13.34
C SER A 497 -6.97 32.80 -14.67
N ARG A 498 -7.54 31.64 -15.06
CA ARG A 498 -7.37 31.04 -16.38
C ARG A 498 -8.64 30.35 -16.84
N GLU A 499 -8.73 30.05 -18.12
CA GLU A 499 -9.81 29.23 -18.63
C GLU A 499 -9.58 27.76 -18.27
N ALA A 500 -10.53 27.11 -17.59
CA ALA A 500 -10.52 25.69 -17.32
C ALA A 500 -11.84 25.06 -17.75
N PHE A 501 -11.81 23.79 -18.14
CA PHE A 501 -12.94 23.10 -18.75
C PHE A 501 -13.82 22.42 -17.73
N PHE A 502 -15.08 22.90 -17.60
CA PHE A 502 -16.11 22.29 -16.75
C PHE A 502 -17.41 22.16 -17.54
N ASP A 503 -18.17 21.11 -17.32
CA ASP A 503 -19.53 20.88 -17.83
C ASP A 503 -19.73 21.08 -19.34
N GLY A 504 -18.67 20.94 -20.13
CA GLY A 504 -18.74 21.01 -21.59
C GLY A 504 -18.21 22.31 -22.18
N GLU A 505 -17.80 23.29 -21.40
CA GLU A 505 -17.28 24.58 -21.84
C GLU A 505 -16.06 25.04 -21.03
N PHE A 506 -15.28 25.94 -21.59
CA PHE A 506 -14.25 26.67 -20.87
C PHE A 506 -14.86 27.80 -20.06
N VAL A 507 -14.49 27.87 -18.79
CA VAL A 507 -14.97 28.86 -17.83
C VAL A 507 -13.79 29.60 -17.23
N GLU A 508 -13.88 30.93 -17.14
CA GLU A 508 -12.89 31.72 -16.43
C GLU A 508 -12.86 31.28 -14.95
N THR A 509 -11.73 30.71 -14.53
CA THR A 509 -11.58 30.03 -13.26
C THR A 509 -10.51 30.71 -12.42
N PRO A 510 -10.84 31.21 -11.22
CA PRO A 510 -9.86 31.81 -10.32
C PRO A 510 -8.81 30.78 -9.87
N ILE A 511 -7.58 31.24 -9.75
CA ILE A 511 -6.43 30.47 -9.29
C ILE A 511 -6.02 30.97 -7.91
N TYR A 512 -5.85 30.05 -6.99
CA TYR A 512 -5.43 30.33 -5.62
C TYR A 512 -4.12 29.63 -5.31
N CYS A 513 -3.22 30.35 -4.63
CA CYS A 513 -2.11 29.72 -3.93
C CYS A 513 -2.66 29.07 -2.65
N ARG A 514 -2.49 27.77 -2.49
CA ARG A 514 -2.99 27.04 -1.33
C ARG A 514 -2.46 27.61 -0.02
N ASP A 515 -1.16 27.93 0.04
CA ASP A 515 -0.50 28.45 1.23
C ASP A 515 -0.95 29.88 1.59
N GLY A 516 -1.60 30.59 0.67
CA GLY A 516 -2.19 31.90 0.91
C GLY A 516 -3.60 31.86 1.49
N LEU A 517 -4.26 30.70 1.57
CA LEU A 517 -5.62 30.58 2.08
C LEU A 517 -5.64 30.52 3.61
N GLY A 518 -6.36 31.45 4.26
CA GLY A 518 -6.48 31.49 5.71
C GLY A 518 -7.33 30.35 6.30
N VAL A 519 -7.08 30.02 7.55
CA VAL A 519 -7.91 29.07 8.32
C VAL A 519 -9.38 29.59 8.32
N GLU A 520 -10.34 28.68 8.17
CA GLU A 520 -11.78 28.94 8.02
C GLU A 520 -12.14 29.70 6.72
N GLU A 521 -11.19 30.00 5.85
CA GLU A 521 -11.49 30.55 4.54
C GLU A 521 -12.18 29.50 3.65
N THR A 522 -13.09 29.98 2.78
CA THR A 522 -13.83 29.12 1.87
C THR A 522 -13.70 29.61 0.44
N VAL A 523 -13.48 28.69 -0.47
CA VAL A 523 -13.39 28.94 -1.92
C VAL A 523 -14.50 28.19 -2.62
N ALA A 524 -15.40 28.95 -3.27
CA ALA A 524 -16.45 28.36 -4.09
C ALA A 524 -15.90 28.00 -5.48
N GLY A 525 -16.30 26.86 -6.03
CA GLY A 525 -15.97 26.48 -7.40
C GLY A 525 -16.80 27.23 -8.45
N PRO A 526 -16.35 27.29 -9.73
CA PRO A 526 -15.10 26.68 -10.17
C PRO A 526 -13.87 27.41 -9.64
N ALA A 527 -12.85 26.67 -9.19
CA ALA A 527 -11.58 27.21 -8.74
C ALA A 527 -10.45 26.17 -8.89
N VAL A 528 -9.21 26.62 -8.99
CA VAL A 528 -8.02 25.76 -8.91
C VAL A 528 -7.13 26.29 -7.79
N LEU A 529 -6.73 25.38 -6.89
CA LEU A 529 -5.87 25.66 -5.76
C LEU A 529 -4.51 24.99 -6.03
N GLU A 530 -3.49 25.79 -6.21
CA GLU A 530 -2.13 25.35 -6.55
C GLU A 530 -1.23 25.34 -5.30
N ALA A 531 -0.48 24.28 -5.14
CA ALA A 531 0.67 24.16 -4.24
C ALA A 531 1.88 23.68 -5.06
N ASP A 532 3.07 23.80 -4.50
CA ASP A 532 4.30 23.40 -5.18
C ASP A 532 4.29 21.91 -5.61
N GLU A 533 3.64 21.05 -4.79
CA GLU A 533 3.67 19.60 -4.97
C GLU A 533 2.34 19.01 -5.48
N SER A 534 1.27 19.78 -5.57
CA SER A 534 -0.06 19.28 -5.99
C SER A 534 -1.00 20.40 -6.45
N THR A 535 -2.02 20.01 -7.20
CA THR A 535 -3.08 20.91 -7.65
C THR A 535 -4.43 20.33 -7.28
N THR A 536 -5.30 21.12 -6.63
CA THR A 536 -6.66 20.74 -6.28
C THR A 536 -7.65 21.46 -7.18
N VAL A 537 -8.53 20.70 -7.84
CA VAL A 537 -9.62 21.24 -8.65
C VAL A 537 -10.92 21.25 -7.85
N VAL A 538 -11.55 22.42 -7.75
CA VAL A 538 -12.86 22.61 -7.11
C VAL A 538 -13.89 22.86 -8.23
N PRO A 539 -14.73 21.87 -8.58
CA PRO A 539 -15.75 22.05 -9.63
C PRO A 539 -16.86 23.06 -9.24
N PRO A 540 -17.70 23.52 -10.20
CA PRO A 540 -18.72 24.56 -9.97
C PRO A 540 -19.64 24.35 -8.76
N ASP A 541 -20.10 23.12 -8.51
CA ASP A 541 -21.05 22.82 -7.41
C ASP A 541 -20.35 22.45 -6.08
N TRP A 542 -19.02 22.65 -5.99
CA TRP A 542 -18.23 22.33 -4.82
C TRP A 542 -17.73 23.58 -4.11
N THR A 543 -17.47 23.45 -2.83
CA THR A 543 -16.82 24.48 -2.01
C THR A 543 -15.70 23.83 -1.20
N ALA A 544 -14.52 24.44 -1.21
CA ALA A 544 -13.38 24.05 -0.40
C ALA A 544 -13.30 24.94 0.84
N GLY A 545 -13.20 24.36 2.03
CA GLY A 545 -12.91 25.03 3.29
C GLY A 545 -11.53 24.64 3.82
N VAL A 546 -10.87 25.53 4.56
CA VAL A 546 -9.54 25.31 5.14
C VAL A 546 -9.65 25.04 6.63
N SER A 547 -9.20 23.87 7.08
CA SER A 547 -9.15 23.48 8.50
C SER A 547 -7.95 24.08 9.24
N ALA A 548 -7.92 23.96 10.58
CA ALA A 548 -6.88 24.53 11.42
C ALA A 548 -5.44 24.01 11.13
N ASP A 549 -5.34 22.80 10.58
CA ASP A 549 -4.08 22.16 10.17
C ASP A 549 -3.77 22.38 8.66
N GLY A 550 -4.53 23.26 7.99
CA GLY A 550 -4.37 23.54 6.55
C GLY A 550 -4.98 22.47 5.65
N THR A 551 -5.66 21.47 6.17
CA THR A 551 -6.40 20.48 5.36
C THR A 551 -7.54 21.16 4.61
N LEU A 552 -7.71 20.84 3.32
CA LEU A 552 -8.86 21.28 2.54
C LEU A 552 -9.98 20.25 2.67
N GLU A 553 -11.15 20.70 3.02
CA GLU A 553 -12.37 19.90 2.96
C GLU A 553 -13.26 20.43 1.83
N LEU A 554 -13.41 19.63 0.78
CA LEU A 554 -14.31 19.95 -0.32
C LEU A 554 -15.65 19.27 -0.06
N THR A 555 -16.71 20.07 -0.08
CA THR A 555 -18.08 19.60 0.08
C THR A 555 -18.93 20.00 -1.12
N ARG A 556 -19.80 19.09 -1.54
CA ARG A 556 -20.73 19.37 -2.61
C ARG A 556 -21.97 20.09 -2.08
N GLY A 557 -22.32 21.21 -2.70
CA GLY A 557 -23.57 21.91 -2.40
C GLY A 557 -24.80 21.02 -2.65
N PRO A 558 -25.95 21.34 -2.06
CA PRO A 558 -27.20 20.61 -2.33
C PRO A 558 -27.50 20.69 -3.83
N THR A 559 -27.69 19.54 -4.48
CA THR A 559 -28.08 19.45 -5.89
C THR A 559 -29.35 20.29 -6.10
N ARG A 560 -29.28 21.29 -6.97
CA ARG A 560 -30.41 22.18 -7.30
C ARG A 560 -31.50 21.48 -8.10
#